data_57a8bd8e9b347d1a4b04bd7e36d0edb6
#
_entry.id   57a8bd8e9b347d1a4b04bd7e36d0edb6
#
_cell.length_a   1.000
_cell.length_b   1.000
_cell.length_c   1.000
_cell.angle_alpha   90.00
_cell.angle_beta   90.00
_cell.angle_gamma   90.00
#
_symmetry.space_group_name_H-M   'P 1'
#
loop_
_entity.id
_entity.type
_entity.pdbx_description
1 polymer ?
#
loop_
_entity_poly.entity_id
_entity_poly.type
_entity_poly.pdbx_seq_one_letter_code
_entity_poly.pdbx_strand_id
1 'polypeptide(L)'
;MTDELYLRMMLVASGCLVLTGLLLALVRTPNNELAAKFRGAKHALTLAVLLLGVFNIVQLSFDPEGDVRHLGSCIALAISSVQAMLFTNAVIVLISPSEVTLRRVLWQLGVILLVDTLLVGAYILLPLDTYLYVYELCVILYIALLVGYTHWYMRLRRQFLAQVSAYYEEEEIERSLRWLGILFWVALAVGVLSLLMLLANRTVDVCLTALLALCYAFFAACFVNYQLSMPLVLPALYQRVTPPVRNLRALTALLS
;
A
#
# COMPACT_ATOMS: atom_id res chain seq x y z
N MET A 1 -27.47 5.98 14.88
CA MET A 1 -26.29 6.63 15.51
C MET A 1 -26.53 8.12 15.49
N THR A 2 -26.32 8.86 16.57
CA THR A 2 -26.46 10.31 16.59
C THR A 2 -25.31 10.96 15.82
N ASP A 3 -25.55 12.13 15.19
CA ASP A 3 -24.53 12.80 14.37
C ASP A 3 -23.29 13.17 15.18
N GLU A 4 -23.48 13.58 16.43
CA GLU A 4 -22.38 13.87 17.33
C GLU A 4 -21.52 12.64 17.65
N LEU A 5 -22.12 11.47 17.85
CA LEU A 5 -21.40 10.23 18.09
C LEU A 5 -20.61 9.79 16.85
N TYR A 6 -21.23 9.92 15.67
CA TYR A 6 -20.54 9.65 14.39
C TYR A 6 -19.30 10.51 14.24
N LEU A 7 -19.43 11.82 14.41
CA LEU A 7 -18.33 12.78 14.27
C LEU A 7 -17.18 12.44 15.24
N ARG A 8 -17.50 12.17 16.51
CA ARG A 8 -16.49 11.84 17.52
C ARG A 8 -15.74 10.54 17.17
N MET A 9 -16.46 9.49 16.77
CA MET A 9 -15.84 8.20 16.42
C MET A 9 -14.97 8.32 15.17
N MET A 10 -15.43 9.04 14.15
CA MET A 10 -14.64 9.29 12.95
C MET A 10 -13.39 10.12 13.21
N LEU A 11 -13.48 11.15 14.07
CA LEU A 11 -12.31 11.92 14.49
C LEU A 11 -11.28 11.07 15.23
N VAL A 12 -11.73 10.19 16.13
CA VAL A 12 -10.82 9.27 16.84
C VAL A 12 -10.15 8.31 15.87
N ALA A 13 -10.90 7.67 14.97
CA ALA A 13 -10.35 6.74 13.99
C ALA A 13 -9.36 7.43 13.05
N SER A 14 -9.70 8.61 12.55
CA SER A 14 -8.83 9.42 11.69
C SER A 14 -7.59 9.93 12.42
N GLY A 15 -7.73 10.31 13.69
CA GLY A 15 -6.62 10.66 14.56
C GLY A 15 -5.63 9.51 14.78
N CYS A 16 -6.15 8.29 14.95
CA CYS A 16 -5.32 7.07 15.02
C CYS A 16 -4.53 6.84 13.71
N LEU A 17 -5.15 7.09 12.54
CA LEU A 17 -4.47 7.01 11.25
C LEU A 17 -3.33 8.04 11.17
N VAL A 18 -3.61 9.30 11.48
CA VAL A 18 -2.58 10.37 11.48
C VAL A 18 -1.44 10.03 12.43
N LEU A 19 -1.76 9.59 13.64
CA LEU A 19 -0.75 9.18 14.63
C LEU A 19 0.11 8.03 14.11
N THR A 20 -0.50 7.00 13.50
CA THR A 20 0.20 5.86 12.89
C THR A 20 1.15 6.34 11.79
N GLY A 21 0.69 7.25 10.92
CA GLY A 21 1.52 7.84 9.87
C GLY A 21 2.70 8.64 10.42
N LEU A 22 2.48 9.45 11.46
CA LEU A 22 3.54 10.21 12.12
C LEU A 22 4.56 9.30 12.82
N LEU A 23 4.10 8.27 13.53
CA LEU A 23 4.99 7.30 14.15
C LEU A 23 5.85 6.60 13.10
N LEU A 24 5.28 6.20 11.97
CA LEU A 24 6.02 5.59 10.87
C LEU A 24 7.02 6.58 10.25
N ALA A 25 6.68 7.87 10.15
CA ALA A 25 7.60 8.91 9.68
C ALA A 25 8.84 9.04 10.58
N LEU A 26 8.65 8.98 11.90
CA LEU A 26 9.70 9.13 12.90
C LEU A 26 10.66 7.92 12.98
N VAL A 27 10.26 6.75 12.51
CA VAL A 27 11.12 5.56 12.50
C VAL A 27 12.36 5.84 11.64
N ARG A 28 13.53 5.76 12.26
CA ARG A 28 14.82 5.98 11.58
C ARG A 28 15.19 4.77 10.73
N THR A 29 15.48 5.00 9.46
CA THR A 29 15.99 3.96 8.55
C THR A 29 17.50 4.12 8.38
N PRO A 30 18.27 3.03 8.28
CA PRO A 30 19.71 3.07 8.02
C PRO A 30 20.03 3.90 6.78
N ASN A 31 21.13 4.68 6.84
CA ASN A 31 21.49 5.57 5.72
C ASN A 31 22.43 4.89 4.71
N ASN A 32 22.17 3.62 4.38
CA ASN A 32 22.92 2.84 3.42
C ASN A 32 22.26 2.92 2.04
N GLU A 33 23.04 2.80 0.96
CA GLU A 33 22.52 2.74 -0.42
C GLU A 33 21.53 1.58 -0.60
N LEU A 34 21.82 0.45 0.03
CA LEU A 34 20.97 -0.74 0.03
C LEU A 34 19.57 -0.47 0.64
N ALA A 35 19.50 0.41 1.64
CA ALA A 35 18.27 0.81 2.28
C ALA A 35 17.53 1.95 1.54
N ALA A 36 18.09 2.51 0.47
CA ALA A 36 17.50 3.66 -0.22
C ALA A 36 16.09 3.37 -0.75
N LYS A 37 15.88 2.21 -1.39
CA LYS A 37 14.56 1.81 -1.90
C LYS A 37 13.58 1.50 -0.77
N PHE A 38 14.06 0.91 0.33
CA PHE A 38 13.25 0.69 1.51
C PHE A 38 12.83 2.02 2.17
N ARG A 39 13.70 3.03 2.22
CA ARG A 39 13.34 4.39 2.65
C ARG A 39 12.24 4.98 1.77
N GLY A 40 12.37 4.84 0.45
CA GLY A 40 11.33 5.25 -0.48
C GLY A 40 9.98 4.58 -0.21
N ALA A 41 9.97 3.27 0.01
CA ALA A 41 8.77 2.51 0.36
C ALA A 41 8.18 2.97 1.70
N LYS A 42 9.01 3.25 2.71
CA LYS A 42 8.57 3.82 4.00
C LYS A 42 7.89 5.17 3.80
N HIS A 43 8.49 6.08 3.04
CA HIS A 43 7.89 7.39 2.78
C HIS A 43 6.58 7.28 2.00
N ALA A 44 6.50 6.37 1.01
CA ALA A 44 5.28 6.10 0.28
C ALA A 44 4.17 5.60 1.21
N LEU A 45 4.49 4.65 2.10
CA LEU A 45 3.55 4.13 3.09
C LEU A 45 3.10 5.22 4.08
N THR A 46 4.04 5.99 4.61
CA THR A 46 3.74 7.14 5.49
C THR A 46 2.78 8.11 4.81
N LEU A 47 3.07 8.47 3.56
CA LEU A 47 2.22 9.38 2.78
C LEU A 47 0.82 8.80 2.59
N ALA A 48 0.70 7.52 2.25
CA ALA A 48 -0.60 6.88 2.05
C ALA A 48 -1.46 6.93 3.32
N VAL A 49 -0.88 6.62 4.49
CA VAL A 49 -1.60 6.64 5.77
C VAL A 49 -2.01 8.05 6.17
N LEU A 50 -1.08 9.03 6.05
CA LEU A 50 -1.37 10.43 6.37
C LEU A 50 -2.43 11.03 5.45
N LEU A 51 -2.38 10.71 4.16
CA LEU A 51 -3.35 11.17 3.17
C LEU A 51 -4.78 10.79 3.58
N LEU A 52 -5.02 9.53 3.96
CA LEU A 52 -6.33 9.09 4.41
C LEU A 52 -6.76 9.78 5.69
N GLY A 53 -5.89 9.78 6.72
CA GLY A 53 -6.23 10.35 8.03
C GLY A 53 -6.53 11.84 7.96
N VAL A 54 -5.70 12.61 7.24
CA VAL A 54 -5.90 14.05 7.04
C VAL A 54 -7.15 14.32 6.21
N PHE A 55 -7.36 13.55 5.12
CA PHE A 55 -8.52 13.70 4.28
C PHE A 55 -9.83 13.49 5.06
N ASN A 56 -9.92 12.43 5.87
CA ASN A 56 -11.12 12.18 6.67
C ASN A 56 -11.39 13.34 7.64
N ILE A 57 -10.35 13.90 8.29
CA ILE A 57 -10.49 15.05 9.20
C ILE A 57 -10.98 16.28 8.42
N VAL A 58 -10.40 16.54 7.27
CA VAL A 58 -10.80 17.65 6.39
C VAL A 58 -12.24 17.49 5.92
N GLN A 59 -12.62 16.31 5.46
CA GLN A 59 -13.98 16.02 5.02
C GLN A 59 -14.99 16.27 6.14
N LEU A 60 -14.73 15.77 7.35
CA LEU A 60 -15.61 15.99 8.52
C LEU A 60 -15.72 17.46 8.90
N SER A 61 -14.70 18.28 8.62
CA SER A 61 -14.71 19.71 8.90
C SER A 61 -15.54 20.51 7.92
N PHE A 62 -15.59 20.06 6.64
CA PHE A 62 -16.31 20.78 5.59
C PHE A 62 -17.73 20.26 5.35
N ASP A 63 -17.99 18.99 5.63
CA ASP A 63 -19.27 18.35 5.41
C ASP A 63 -19.65 17.43 6.58
N PRO A 64 -19.92 18.00 7.77
CA PRO A 64 -20.25 17.21 8.96
C PRO A 64 -21.60 16.48 8.83
N GLU A 65 -22.49 16.96 7.97
CA GLU A 65 -23.82 16.38 7.77
C GLU A 65 -23.85 15.37 6.62
N GLY A 66 -22.81 15.33 5.78
CA GLY A 66 -22.68 14.42 4.65
C GLY A 66 -23.64 14.75 3.49
N ASP A 67 -24.01 16.02 3.35
CA ASP A 67 -24.90 16.49 2.29
C ASP A 67 -24.26 16.41 0.89
N VAL A 68 -22.92 16.49 0.83
CA VAL A 68 -22.12 16.45 -0.40
C VAL A 68 -21.56 15.05 -0.64
N ARG A 69 -22.41 14.01 -0.46
CA ARG A 69 -21.98 12.59 -0.57
C ARG A 69 -21.22 12.28 -1.85
N HIS A 70 -21.65 12.82 -2.98
CA HIS A 70 -21.03 12.54 -4.28
C HIS A 70 -19.61 13.10 -4.37
N LEU A 71 -19.34 14.27 -3.80
CA LEU A 71 -17.98 14.83 -3.75
C LEU A 71 -17.08 14.00 -2.84
N GLY A 72 -17.56 13.63 -1.65
CA GLY A 72 -16.84 12.79 -0.71
C GLY A 72 -16.46 11.44 -1.34
N SER A 73 -17.40 10.78 -2.02
CA SER A 73 -17.16 9.51 -2.71
C SER A 73 -16.17 9.65 -3.87
N CYS A 74 -16.24 10.74 -4.63
CA CYS A 74 -15.31 11.06 -5.71
C CYS A 74 -13.88 11.16 -5.18
N ILE A 75 -13.66 11.96 -4.15
CA ILE A 75 -12.33 12.19 -3.57
C ILE A 75 -11.85 10.92 -2.84
N ALA A 76 -12.73 10.20 -2.16
CA ALA A 76 -12.39 8.93 -1.52
C ALA A 76 -11.88 7.90 -2.54
N LEU A 77 -12.52 7.78 -3.71
CA LEU A 77 -12.08 6.88 -4.79
C LEU A 77 -10.71 7.30 -5.33
N ALA A 78 -10.48 8.60 -5.55
CA ALA A 78 -9.21 9.14 -6.00
C ALA A 78 -8.08 8.83 -5.01
N ILE A 79 -8.30 9.09 -3.72
CA ILE A 79 -7.32 8.77 -2.67
C ILE A 79 -7.04 7.27 -2.60
N SER A 80 -8.09 6.44 -2.69
CA SER A 80 -7.96 4.98 -2.66
C SER A 80 -7.12 4.45 -3.83
N SER A 81 -7.23 5.04 -5.01
CA SER A 81 -6.43 4.69 -6.19
C SER A 81 -4.94 4.95 -5.96
N VAL A 82 -4.61 6.13 -5.44
CA VAL A 82 -3.22 6.49 -5.07
C VAL A 82 -2.69 5.58 -3.97
N GLN A 83 -3.50 5.29 -2.95
CA GLN A 83 -3.12 4.41 -1.85
C GLN A 83 -2.84 2.98 -2.33
N ALA A 84 -3.70 2.42 -3.18
CA ALA A 84 -3.50 1.08 -3.74
C ALA A 84 -2.16 0.98 -4.47
N MET A 85 -1.77 2.02 -5.23
CA MET A 85 -0.47 2.13 -5.87
C MET A 85 0.68 2.19 -4.85
N LEU A 86 0.59 3.07 -3.85
CA LEU A 86 1.65 3.27 -2.86
C LEU A 86 1.88 2.02 -2.02
N PHE A 87 0.81 1.36 -1.56
CA PHE A 87 0.90 0.12 -0.79
C PHE A 87 1.49 -1.03 -1.62
N THR A 88 1.00 -1.21 -2.84
CA THR A 88 1.50 -2.29 -3.70
C THR A 88 2.98 -2.12 -3.99
N ASN A 89 3.41 -0.91 -4.35
CA ASN A 89 4.83 -0.64 -4.59
C ASN A 89 5.66 -0.81 -3.32
N ALA A 90 5.16 -0.39 -2.14
CA ALA A 90 5.85 -0.60 -0.86
C ALA A 90 6.06 -2.10 -0.56
N VAL A 91 5.04 -2.94 -0.77
CA VAL A 91 5.16 -4.40 -0.58
C VAL A 91 6.08 -5.04 -1.61
N ILE A 92 6.01 -4.61 -2.87
CA ILE A 92 6.87 -5.16 -3.94
C ILE A 92 8.34 -4.83 -3.69
N VAL A 93 8.66 -3.64 -3.15
CA VAL A 93 10.04 -3.29 -2.76
C VAL A 93 10.63 -4.30 -1.76
N LEU A 94 9.81 -4.87 -0.87
CA LEU A 94 10.26 -5.85 0.11
C LEU A 94 10.63 -7.21 -0.53
N ILE A 95 10.02 -7.56 -1.66
CA ILE A 95 10.25 -8.84 -2.37
C ILE A 95 11.27 -8.67 -3.49
N SER A 96 11.12 -7.64 -4.30
CA SER A 96 11.94 -7.40 -5.49
C SER A 96 12.22 -5.90 -5.67
N PRO A 97 13.24 -5.37 -4.96
CA PRO A 97 13.58 -3.95 -5.05
C PRO A 97 13.93 -3.47 -6.46
N SER A 98 14.41 -4.36 -7.34
CA SER A 98 14.77 -4.04 -8.73
C SER A 98 13.57 -3.69 -9.61
N GLU A 99 12.40 -4.26 -9.31
CA GLU A 99 11.18 -4.08 -10.09
C GLU A 99 10.52 -2.72 -9.89
N VAL A 100 10.74 -2.08 -8.73
CA VAL A 100 10.20 -0.76 -8.43
C VAL A 100 11.21 0.30 -8.84
N THR A 101 11.02 0.85 -10.05
CA THR A 101 11.81 1.97 -10.56
C THR A 101 11.02 3.27 -10.47
N LEU A 102 11.73 4.40 -10.27
CA LEU A 102 11.11 5.72 -10.19
C LEU A 102 10.25 6.02 -11.44
N ARG A 103 10.77 5.67 -12.64
CA ARG A 103 10.05 5.84 -13.90
C ARG A 103 8.70 5.11 -13.90
N ARG A 104 8.67 3.88 -13.39
CA ARG A 104 7.46 3.06 -13.32
C ARG A 104 6.44 3.65 -12.34
N VAL A 105 6.92 4.07 -11.16
CA VAL A 105 6.07 4.71 -10.14
C VAL A 105 5.47 6.01 -10.66
N LEU A 106 6.28 6.87 -11.31
CA LEU A 106 5.80 8.12 -11.90
C LEU A 106 4.80 7.89 -13.03
N TRP A 107 5.01 6.85 -13.85
CA TRP A 107 4.05 6.50 -14.91
C TRP A 107 2.72 6.02 -14.32
N GLN A 108 2.75 5.14 -13.32
CA GLN A 108 1.55 4.69 -12.62
C GLN A 108 0.80 5.86 -11.98
N LEU A 109 1.53 6.72 -11.27
CA LEU A 109 0.96 7.92 -10.65
C LEU A 109 0.34 8.85 -11.71
N GLY A 110 1.01 9.07 -12.83
CA GLY A 110 0.50 9.90 -13.93
C GLY A 110 -0.82 9.38 -14.49
N VAL A 111 -0.94 8.07 -14.69
CA VAL A 111 -2.19 7.44 -15.17
C VAL A 111 -3.30 7.58 -14.13
N ILE A 112 -3.01 7.33 -12.86
CA ILE A 112 -3.99 7.46 -11.78
C ILE A 112 -4.47 8.91 -11.68
N LEU A 113 -3.56 9.87 -11.60
CA LEU A 113 -3.90 11.29 -11.52
C LEU A 113 -4.70 11.78 -12.73
N LEU A 114 -4.44 11.24 -13.93
CA LEU A 114 -5.22 11.54 -15.12
C LEU A 114 -6.68 11.07 -14.94
N VAL A 115 -6.89 9.83 -14.50
CA VAL A 115 -8.23 9.28 -14.24
C VAL A 115 -8.93 10.06 -13.13
N ASP A 116 -8.23 10.36 -12.04
CA ASP A 116 -8.77 11.12 -10.91
C ASP A 116 -9.17 12.56 -11.32
N THR A 117 -8.33 13.20 -12.17
CA THR A 117 -8.63 14.54 -12.71
C THR A 117 -9.86 14.50 -13.62
N LEU A 118 -10.01 13.46 -14.45
CA LEU A 118 -11.19 13.27 -15.28
C LEU A 118 -12.43 13.04 -14.43
N LEU A 119 -12.34 12.28 -13.34
CA LEU A 119 -13.44 12.04 -12.41
C LEU A 119 -13.89 13.33 -11.73
N VAL A 120 -12.95 14.11 -11.17
CA VAL A 120 -13.25 15.40 -10.54
C VAL A 120 -13.81 16.40 -11.57
N GLY A 121 -13.22 16.45 -12.76
CA GLY A 121 -13.73 17.28 -13.87
C GLY A 121 -15.15 16.91 -14.29
N ALA A 122 -15.46 15.62 -14.36
CA ALA A 122 -16.81 15.15 -14.66
C ALA A 122 -17.81 15.57 -13.57
N TYR A 123 -17.41 15.50 -12.28
CA TYR A 123 -18.25 15.97 -11.17
C TYR A 123 -18.60 17.45 -11.28
N ILE A 124 -17.64 18.29 -11.71
CA ILE A 124 -17.83 19.75 -11.81
C ILE A 124 -18.61 20.15 -13.05
N LEU A 125 -18.41 19.46 -14.19
CA LEU A 125 -18.86 19.91 -15.50
C LEU A 125 -20.12 19.20 -16.01
N LEU A 126 -20.42 17.98 -15.52
CA LEU A 126 -21.49 17.16 -16.04
C LEU A 126 -22.74 17.18 -15.15
N PRO A 127 -23.94 17.00 -15.73
CA PRO A 127 -25.16 16.72 -14.97
C PRO A 127 -24.99 15.46 -14.12
N LEU A 128 -25.68 15.39 -12.98
CA LEU A 128 -25.55 14.29 -12.01
C LEU A 128 -25.72 12.90 -12.64
N ASP A 129 -26.71 12.74 -13.52
CA ASP A 129 -26.98 11.45 -14.19
C ASP A 129 -25.79 10.99 -15.05
N THR A 130 -25.17 11.91 -15.78
CA THR A 130 -23.99 11.59 -16.61
C THR A 130 -22.75 11.37 -15.76
N TYR A 131 -22.59 12.13 -14.67
CA TYR A 131 -21.51 11.94 -13.71
C TYR A 131 -21.55 10.54 -13.10
N LEU A 132 -22.72 10.02 -12.74
CA LEU A 132 -22.86 8.69 -12.14
C LEU A 132 -22.29 7.58 -13.04
N TYR A 133 -22.51 7.65 -14.36
CA TYR A 133 -21.90 6.70 -15.30
C TYR A 133 -20.37 6.80 -15.32
N VAL A 134 -19.82 8.01 -15.27
CA VAL A 134 -18.36 8.22 -15.21
C VAL A 134 -17.81 7.67 -13.89
N TYR A 135 -18.51 7.91 -12.79
CA TYR A 135 -18.14 7.40 -11.47
C TYR A 135 -18.11 5.86 -11.44
N GLU A 136 -19.17 5.20 -11.95
CA GLU A 136 -19.22 3.73 -12.06
C GLU A 136 -18.07 3.18 -12.90
N LEU A 137 -17.76 3.83 -14.02
CA LEU A 137 -16.61 3.47 -14.85
C LEU A 137 -15.29 3.57 -14.06
N CYS A 138 -15.11 4.64 -13.30
CA CYS A 138 -13.91 4.80 -12.44
C CYS A 138 -13.84 3.75 -11.34
N VAL A 139 -14.96 3.32 -10.76
CA VAL A 139 -15.01 2.21 -9.80
C VAL A 139 -14.58 0.90 -10.48
N ILE A 140 -15.05 0.63 -11.68
CA ILE A 140 -14.63 -0.55 -12.47
C ILE A 140 -13.12 -0.49 -12.77
N LEU A 141 -12.60 0.66 -13.16
CA LEU A 141 -11.17 0.87 -13.38
C LEU A 141 -10.35 0.66 -12.10
N TYR A 142 -10.86 1.10 -10.95
CA TYR A 142 -10.22 0.86 -9.66
C TYR A 142 -10.19 -0.64 -9.31
N ILE A 143 -11.27 -1.38 -9.54
CA ILE A 143 -11.30 -2.84 -9.37
C ILE A 143 -10.28 -3.50 -10.29
N ALA A 144 -10.22 -3.10 -11.56
CA ALA A 144 -9.23 -3.60 -12.51
C ALA A 144 -7.79 -3.30 -12.06
N LEU A 145 -7.55 -2.12 -11.47
CA LEU A 145 -6.27 -1.76 -10.88
C LEU A 145 -5.88 -2.72 -9.74
N LEU A 146 -6.79 -3.00 -8.80
CA LEU A 146 -6.55 -3.94 -7.70
C LEU A 146 -6.25 -5.35 -8.21
N VAL A 147 -7.00 -5.84 -9.20
CA VAL A 147 -6.76 -7.14 -9.84
C VAL A 147 -5.38 -7.15 -10.53
N GLY A 148 -5.04 -6.10 -11.26
CA GLY A 148 -3.75 -5.95 -11.92
C GLY A 148 -2.58 -5.98 -10.94
N TYR A 149 -2.69 -5.25 -9.82
CA TYR A 149 -1.69 -5.25 -8.75
C TYR A 149 -1.56 -6.61 -8.07
N THR A 150 -2.69 -7.29 -7.85
CA THR A 150 -2.71 -8.64 -7.29
C THR A 150 -1.99 -9.63 -8.23
N HIS A 151 -2.30 -9.57 -9.51
CA HIS A 151 -1.65 -10.43 -10.50
C HIS A 151 -0.13 -10.17 -10.57
N TRP A 152 0.26 -8.90 -10.59
CA TRP A 152 1.68 -8.52 -10.61
C TRP A 152 2.43 -9.00 -9.37
N TYR A 153 1.87 -8.79 -8.18
CA TYR A 153 2.43 -9.29 -6.92
C TYR A 153 2.59 -10.82 -6.92
N MET A 154 1.52 -11.55 -7.31
CA MET A 154 1.54 -13.01 -7.32
C MET A 154 2.59 -13.57 -8.30
N ARG A 155 2.76 -12.93 -9.45
CA ARG A 155 3.81 -13.26 -10.41
C ARG A 155 5.20 -13.08 -9.80
N LEU A 156 5.46 -11.93 -9.18
CA LEU A 156 6.76 -11.64 -8.56
C LEU A 156 7.04 -12.56 -7.37
N ARG A 157 6.04 -12.84 -6.55
CA ARG A 157 6.16 -13.78 -5.43
C ARG A 157 6.55 -15.17 -5.91
N ARG A 158 5.90 -15.68 -6.97
CA ARG A 158 6.26 -16.99 -7.56
C ARG A 158 7.70 -17.02 -8.07
N GLN A 159 8.14 -15.99 -8.76
CA GLN A 159 9.51 -15.86 -9.25
C GLN A 159 10.52 -15.79 -8.09
N PHE A 160 10.19 -15.06 -7.04
CA PHE A 160 11.01 -14.94 -5.86
C PHE A 160 11.14 -16.29 -5.12
N LEU A 161 10.04 -16.98 -4.88
CA LEU A 161 10.04 -18.30 -4.25
C LEU A 161 10.86 -19.32 -5.06
N ALA A 162 10.66 -19.40 -6.39
CA ALA A 162 11.42 -20.30 -7.25
C ALA A 162 12.94 -20.02 -7.24
N GLN A 163 13.36 -18.77 -7.06
CA GLN A 163 14.76 -18.41 -6.97
C GLN A 163 15.37 -18.75 -5.60
N VAL A 164 14.59 -18.59 -4.52
CA VAL A 164 15.06 -18.79 -3.16
C VAL A 164 15.08 -20.29 -2.79
N SER A 165 14.10 -21.08 -3.25
CA SER A 165 14.08 -22.55 -3.06
C SER A 165 15.27 -23.27 -3.69
N ALA A 166 15.93 -22.64 -4.68
CA ALA A 166 17.15 -23.19 -5.27
C ALA A 166 18.39 -23.08 -4.34
N TYR A 167 18.35 -22.28 -3.27
CA TYR A 167 19.51 -21.99 -2.41
C TYR A 167 19.32 -22.35 -0.94
N TYR A 168 18.10 -22.54 -0.47
CA TYR A 168 17.78 -22.78 0.95
C TYR A 168 16.74 -23.90 1.09
N GLU A 169 16.70 -24.56 2.25
CA GLU A 169 15.66 -25.55 2.56
C GLU A 169 14.28 -24.88 2.61
N GLU A 170 13.29 -25.53 1.95
CA GLU A 170 11.96 -24.95 1.72
C GLU A 170 11.23 -24.51 2.99
N GLU A 171 11.36 -25.26 4.09
CA GLU A 171 10.59 -25.01 5.32
C GLU A 171 10.99 -23.71 6.05
N GLU A 172 12.27 -23.38 6.07
CA GLU A 172 12.77 -22.18 6.77
C GLU A 172 12.40 -20.90 6.03
N ILE A 173 12.41 -20.99 4.72
CA ILE A 173 12.05 -19.89 3.81
C ILE A 173 10.55 -19.62 3.83
N GLU A 174 9.73 -20.67 3.76
CA GLU A 174 8.28 -20.51 3.75
C GLU A 174 7.79 -19.85 5.05
N ARG A 175 8.38 -20.21 6.19
CA ARG A 175 8.08 -19.56 7.46
C ARG A 175 8.49 -18.07 7.47
N SER A 176 9.69 -17.77 6.97
CA SER A 176 10.21 -16.40 6.92
C SER A 176 9.45 -15.50 5.92
N LEU A 177 8.86 -16.05 4.87
CA LEU A 177 8.16 -15.31 3.84
C LEU A 177 6.63 -15.27 4.02
N ARG A 178 6.09 -16.07 4.94
CA ARG A 178 4.63 -16.12 5.20
C ARG A 178 4.08 -14.75 5.59
N TRP A 179 4.81 -13.98 6.40
CA TRP A 179 4.39 -12.65 6.82
C TRP A 179 4.29 -11.65 5.66
N LEU A 180 5.16 -11.76 4.62
CA LEU A 180 5.06 -10.92 3.41
C LEU A 180 3.77 -11.20 2.64
N GLY A 181 3.35 -12.47 2.60
CA GLY A 181 2.05 -12.85 2.07
C GLY A 181 0.90 -12.23 2.85
N ILE A 182 0.95 -12.30 4.19
CA ILE A 182 -0.06 -11.68 5.07
C ILE A 182 -0.11 -10.17 4.83
N LEU A 183 1.05 -9.52 4.75
CA LEU A 183 1.14 -8.08 4.51
C LEU A 183 0.47 -7.67 3.20
N PHE A 184 0.68 -8.44 2.12
CA PHE A 184 0.01 -8.18 0.85
C PHE A 184 -1.51 -8.37 0.94
N TRP A 185 -1.98 -9.44 1.60
CA TRP A 185 -3.41 -9.66 1.77
C TRP A 185 -4.08 -8.58 2.61
N VAL A 186 -3.38 -8.05 3.62
CA VAL A 186 -3.86 -6.88 4.38
C VAL A 186 -3.92 -5.64 3.48
N ALA A 187 -2.90 -5.39 2.64
CA ALA A 187 -2.93 -4.28 1.69
C ALA A 187 -4.09 -4.40 0.68
N LEU A 188 -4.36 -5.62 0.19
CA LEU A 188 -5.51 -5.87 -0.68
C LEU A 188 -6.83 -5.67 0.06
N ALA A 189 -6.93 -6.15 1.31
CA ALA A 189 -8.11 -5.95 2.14
C ALA A 189 -8.41 -4.45 2.35
N VAL A 190 -7.39 -3.62 2.56
CA VAL A 190 -7.54 -2.15 2.61
C VAL A 190 -8.18 -1.61 1.33
N GLY A 191 -7.72 -2.05 0.14
CA GLY A 191 -8.32 -1.64 -1.13
C GLY A 191 -9.79 -2.06 -1.28
N VAL A 192 -10.13 -3.28 -0.84
CA VAL A 192 -11.53 -3.77 -0.86
C VAL A 192 -12.39 -3.03 0.17
N LEU A 193 -11.87 -2.79 1.37
CA LEU A 193 -12.59 -2.02 2.41
C LEU A 193 -12.90 -0.60 1.92
N SER A 194 -11.97 0.04 1.21
CA SER A 194 -12.20 1.35 0.60
C SER A 194 -13.36 1.33 -0.41
N LEU A 195 -13.53 0.25 -1.19
CA LEU A 195 -14.72 0.09 -2.06
C LEU A 195 -16.00 -0.06 -1.25
N LEU A 196 -15.97 -0.83 -0.16
CA LEU A 196 -17.14 -1.03 0.70
C LEU A 196 -17.57 0.27 1.38
N MET A 197 -16.64 1.17 1.70
CA MET A 197 -16.94 2.48 2.26
C MET A 197 -17.76 3.36 1.30
N LEU A 198 -17.59 3.21 -0.02
CA LEU A 198 -18.39 3.96 -1.00
C LEU A 198 -19.90 3.62 -0.94
N LEU A 199 -20.24 2.42 -0.45
CA LEU A 199 -21.60 1.91 -0.32
C LEU A 199 -22.11 1.96 1.13
N ALA A 200 -21.27 2.37 2.08
CA ALA A 200 -21.55 2.26 3.50
C ALA A 200 -22.57 3.31 3.97
N ASN A 201 -23.39 2.91 4.93
CA ASN A 201 -24.12 3.87 5.74
C ASN A 201 -23.22 4.37 6.90
N ARG A 202 -23.61 5.44 7.60
CA ARG A 202 -22.80 6.08 8.66
C ARG A 202 -22.26 5.12 9.72
N THR A 203 -23.03 4.11 10.12
CA THR A 203 -22.58 3.16 11.15
C THR A 203 -21.53 2.21 10.59
N VAL A 204 -21.74 1.71 9.38
CA VAL A 204 -20.80 0.83 8.69
C VAL A 204 -19.52 1.59 8.35
N ASP A 205 -19.62 2.85 7.93
CA ASP A 205 -18.48 3.71 7.62
C ASP A 205 -17.52 3.87 8.80
N VAL A 206 -18.04 4.13 10.01
CA VAL A 206 -17.22 4.17 11.24
C VAL A 206 -16.52 2.84 11.50
N CYS A 207 -17.25 1.72 11.38
CA CYS A 207 -16.66 0.39 11.59
C CYS A 207 -15.57 0.09 10.56
N LEU A 208 -15.79 0.42 9.29
CA LEU A 208 -14.82 0.23 8.22
C LEU A 208 -13.60 1.13 8.42
N THR A 209 -13.78 2.40 8.81
CA THR A 209 -12.68 3.33 9.11
C THR A 209 -11.84 2.83 10.29
N ALA A 210 -12.47 2.34 11.36
CA ALA A 210 -11.76 1.75 12.48
C ALA A 210 -10.98 0.49 12.05
N LEU A 211 -11.58 -0.38 11.23
CA LEU A 211 -10.91 -1.55 10.69
C LEU A 211 -9.74 -1.18 9.79
N LEU A 212 -9.89 -0.17 8.95
CA LEU A 212 -8.79 0.39 8.17
C LEU A 212 -7.66 0.88 9.06
N ALA A 213 -7.95 1.63 10.13
CA ALA A 213 -6.93 2.10 11.06
C ALA A 213 -6.15 0.93 11.69
N LEU A 214 -6.82 -0.17 12.05
CA LEU A 214 -6.16 -1.39 12.54
C LEU A 214 -5.29 -2.05 11.45
N CYS A 215 -5.77 -2.15 10.22
CA CYS A 215 -4.99 -2.68 9.10
C CYS A 215 -3.71 -1.84 8.86
N TYR A 216 -3.82 -0.52 8.91
CA TYR A 216 -2.69 0.37 8.74
C TYR A 216 -1.70 0.29 9.90
N ALA A 217 -2.17 0.20 11.14
CA ALA A 217 -1.31 0.00 12.31
C ALA A 217 -0.56 -1.34 12.22
N PHE A 218 -1.26 -2.41 11.85
CA PHE A 218 -0.64 -3.71 11.60
C PHE A 218 0.41 -3.64 10.49
N PHE A 219 0.09 -2.98 9.37
CA PHE A 219 1.02 -2.80 8.26
C PHE A 219 2.27 -2.04 8.68
N ALA A 220 2.11 -0.95 9.43
CA ALA A 220 3.22 -0.17 9.97
C ALA A 220 4.10 -0.99 10.93
N ALA A 221 3.48 -1.77 11.82
CA ALA A 221 4.20 -2.65 12.74
C ALA A 221 5.02 -3.72 12.00
N CYS A 222 4.42 -4.37 10.99
CA CYS A 222 5.14 -5.34 10.16
C CYS A 222 6.30 -4.70 9.39
N PHE A 223 6.10 -3.49 8.89
CA PHE A 223 7.13 -2.77 8.15
C PHE A 223 8.31 -2.38 9.05
N VAL A 224 8.03 -1.94 10.28
CA VAL A 224 9.06 -1.64 11.29
C VAL A 224 9.82 -2.90 11.70
N ASN A 225 9.11 -4.01 11.96
CA ASN A 225 9.74 -5.29 12.31
C ASN A 225 10.64 -5.81 11.19
N TYR A 226 10.22 -5.65 9.92
CA TYR A 226 11.08 -6.01 8.79
C TYR A 226 12.35 -5.15 8.77
N GLN A 227 12.24 -3.87 9.05
CA GLN A 227 13.40 -2.98 9.12
C GLN A 227 14.41 -3.44 10.19
N LEU A 228 13.94 -3.91 11.34
CA LEU A 228 14.80 -4.45 12.40
C LEU A 228 15.49 -5.74 11.97
N SER A 229 14.83 -6.56 11.16
CA SER A 229 15.36 -7.81 10.61
C SER A 229 16.24 -7.61 9.36
N MET A 230 16.22 -6.42 8.78
CA MET A 230 16.89 -6.08 7.51
C MET A 230 18.40 -6.40 7.50
N PRO A 231 19.20 -6.14 8.57
CA PRO A 231 20.62 -6.49 8.61
C PRO A 231 20.90 -7.99 8.42
N LEU A 232 19.95 -8.84 8.77
CA LEU A 232 20.05 -10.30 8.62
C LEU A 232 19.64 -10.77 7.22
N VAL A 233 18.67 -10.09 6.60
CA VAL A 233 18.06 -10.47 5.31
C VAL A 233 18.81 -9.83 4.12
N LEU A 234 19.34 -8.63 4.28
CA LEU A 234 20.06 -7.90 3.22
C LEU A 234 21.22 -8.66 2.61
N PRO A 235 22.12 -9.31 3.37
CA PRO A 235 23.21 -10.09 2.79
C PRO A 235 22.70 -11.19 1.87
N ALA A 236 21.62 -11.88 2.24
CA ALA A 236 21.02 -12.94 1.44
C ALA A 236 20.36 -12.42 0.15
N LEU A 237 19.75 -11.23 0.19
CA LEU A 237 19.16 -10.59 -0.98
C LEU A 237 20.20 -10.02 -1.96
N TYR A 238 21.37 -9.59 -1.44
CA TYR A 238 22.44 -8.96 -2.23
C TYR A 238 23.54 -9.91 -2.67
N GLN A 239 23.71 -11.06 -2.01
CA GLN A 239 24.56 -12.16 -2.54
C GLN A 239 24.09 -12.67 -3.91
N ARG A 240 22.93 -12.21 -4.38
CA ARG A 240 22.46 -12.41 -5.78
C ARG A 240 23.36 -11.80 -6.84
N VAL A 241 24.24 -10.86 -6.52
CA VAL A 241 25.10 -10.16 -7.49
C VAL A 241 26.51 -10.77 -7.55
N THR A 242 26.93 -11.50 -6.55
CA THR A 242 28.20 -12.24 -6.54
C THR A 242 27.92 -13.73 -6.49
N PRO A 243 28.35 -14.52 -7.49
CA PRO A 243 28.26 -15.97 -7.41
C PRO A 243 28.96 -16.43 -6.12
N PRO A 244 28.38 -17.41 -5.39
CA PRO A 244 28.92 -17.81 -4.12
C PRO A 244 30.39 -18.24 -4.30
N VAL A 245 31.27 -17.69 -3.47
CA VAL A 245 32.71 -17.99 -3.43
C VAL A 245 33.01 -19.51 -3.23
N ARG A 246 31.97 -20.31 -3.02
CA ARG A 246 32.04 -21.77 -2.91
C ARG A 246 32.66 -22.45 -4.14
N ASN A 247 32.53 -21.85 -5.33
CA ASN A 247 33.14 -22.40 -6.54
C ASN A 247 34.60 -22.03 -6.74
N LEU A 248 35.11 -21.01 -6.06
CA LEU A 248 36.53 -20.66 -6.12
C LEU A 248 37.43 -21.67 -5.35
N ARG A 249 36.94 -22.22 -4.21
CA ARG A 249 37.68 -23.28 -3.50
C ARG A 249 37.67 -24.62 -4.23
N ALA A 250 36.60 -24.91 -4.97
CA ALA A 250 36.54 -26.10 -5.84
C ALA A 250 37.43 -25.95 -7.07
N LEU A 251 37.54 -24.76 -7.65
CA LEU A 251 38.46 -24.45 -8.76
C LEU A 251 39.94 -24.47 -8.34
N THR A 252 40.27 -23.96 -7.15
CA THR A 252 41.64 -24.05 -6.61
C THR A 252 42.03 -25.48 -6.22
N ALA A 253 41.09 -26.33 -5.80
CA ALA A 253 41.33 -27.75 -5.54
C ALA A 253 41.44 -28.59 -6.81
N LEU A 254 40.99 -28.10 -7.97
CA LEU A 254 41.17 -28.77 -9.28
C LEU A 254 42.44 -28.32 -10.02
N LEU A 255 43.11 -27.25 -9.56
CA LEU A 255 44.34 -26.71 -10.13
C LEU A 255 45.58 -26.98 -9.30
N SER A 256 45.44 -27.65 -8.14
CA SER A 256 46.50 -28.20 -7.30
C SER A 256 46.62 -29.71 -7.47
#